data_4f2c9f91c7e34f4d2cc17e8955f402b0
#
_entry.id   4f2c9f91c7e34f4d2cc17e8955f402b0
#
_cell.length_a   1.000
_cell.length_b   1.000
_cell.length_c   1.000
_cell.angle_alpha   90.00
_cell.angle_beta   90.00
_cell.angle_gamma   90.00
#
_symmetry.space_group_name_H-M   'P 1'
#
loop_
_entity.id
_entity.type
_entity.pdbx_description
1 polymer ?
#
loop_
_entity_poly.entity_id
_entity_poly.type
_entity_poly.pdbx_seq_one_letter_code
_entity_poly.pdbx_strand_id
1 'polypeptide(L)'
;MEAGSIIRIAMTTAGIAVMLCSFWFLSVKKMTADFAVIWEILGVLLLMIGAVPGLSGWTQNLFARGEQLVICIGAAGVFFCYLFSLLLSRLLMKNHELAIEVSMLLREKGADHQEQKRRESVWQETVEQPRKELLIILPVRNEEKNIGKVLEQLCCPEILETADILCINDASSDGSEEIIDGYPCVQIVNVYGLGYGSALQLGYKYAVRNKYQYVIQMDADGQHDVCNIPMIYRKLKASDTDGECPDIVLASRFMEGSSRFPVSAVKRFAFWLFRTMIHMVTGRKIADPTTGLQGLGSRAFSYYAQYNNFDHQYPDADMVMQMLLLNYRLTEVPAVMHARTEGKSMHSGLEPVSYMLRMCLSVPAVVFRIKVLRRR
;
A
#
# COMPACT_ATOMS: atom_id res chain seq x y z
N MET A 1 30.32 39.77 -8.24
CA MET A 1 29.97 38.61 -7.34
C MET A 1 31.15 37.65 -7.35
N GLU A 2 31.68 37.26 -6.21
CA GLU A 2 32.78 36.29 -6.17
C GLU A 2 32.29 34.94 -6.71
N ALA A 3 33.16 34.23 -7.46
CA ALA A 3 32.84 32.93 -8.08
C ALA A 3 32.21 31.94 -7.06
N GLY A 4 32.62 31.99 -5.80
CA GLY A 4 32.07 31.21 -4.72
C GLY A 4 30.60 31.49 -4.39
N SER A 5 30.16 32.73 -4.57
CA SER A 5 28.73 33.09 -4.34
C SER A 5 27.85 32.55 -5.47
N ILE A 6 28.34 32.55 -6.70
CA ILE A 6 27.61 32.02 -7.85
C ILE A 6 27.39 30.49 -7.71
N ILE A 7 28.44 29.76 -7.32
CA ILE A 7 28.37 28.32 -7.11
C ILE A 7 27.35 27.98 -6.02
N ARG A 8 27.40 28.71 -4.91
CA ARG A 8 26.45 28.48 -3.80
C ARG A 8 25.01 28.73 -4.23
N ILE A 9 24.74 29.80 -4.96
CA ILE A 9 23.41 30.09 -5.50
C ILE A 9 22.97 28.96 -6.45
N ALA A 10 23.87 28.51 -7.34
CA ALA A 10 23.56 27.43 -8.27
C ALA A 10 23.25 26.11 -7.57
N MET A 11 24.00 25.73 -6.54
CA MET A 11 23.72 24.52 -5.76
C MET A 11 22.42 24.60 -4.98
N THR A 12 22.16 25.75 -4.35
CA THR A 12 20.90 25.97 -3.62
C THR A 12 19.69 25.89 -4.56
N THR A 13 19.77 26.57 -5.72
CA THR A 13 18.68 26.55 -6.72
C THR A 13 18.50 25.16 -7.33
N ALA A 14 19.58 24.43 -7.61
CA ALA A 14 19.51 23.06 -8.10
C ALA A 14 18.87 22.13 -7.07
N GLY A 15 19.22 22.23 -5.79
CA GLY A 15 18.61 21.47 -4.72
C GLY A 15 17.09 21.70 -4.62
N ILE A 16 16.67 22.96 -4.63
CA ILE A 16 15.23 23.32 -4.63
C ILE A 16 14.54 22.77 -5.89
N ALA A 17 15.14 22.90 -7.05
CA ALA A 17 14.57 22.41 -8.31
C ALA A 17 14.38 20.89 -8.30
N VAL A 18 15.38 20.13 -7.83
CA VAL A 18 15.29 18.67 -7.70
C VAL A 18 14.15 18.28 -6.75
N MET A 19 14.04 18.92 -5.59
CA MET A 19 12.96 18.64 -4.64
C MET A 19 11.58 18.95 -5.22
N LEU A 20 11.40 20.10 -5.86
CA LEU A 20 10.12 20.47 -6.47
C LEU A 20 9.75 19.54 -7.63
N CYS A 21 10.72 19.14 -8.46
CA CYS A 21 10.48 18.21 -9.57
C CYS A 21 10.13 16.80 -9.07
N SER A 22 10.89 16.26 -8.11
CA SER A 22 10.60 14.92 -7.56
C SER A 22 9.24 14.89 -6.85
N PHE A 23 8.90 15.88 -6.06
CA PHE A 23 7.57 16.00 -5.45
C PHE A 23 6.45 16.12 -6.50
N TRP A 24 6.66 16.92 -7.57
CA TRP A 24 5.70 17.00 -8.68
C TRP A 24 5.48 15.65 -9.36
N PHE A 25 6.57 14.96 -9.75
CA PHE A 25 6.45 13.67 -10.42
C PHE A 25 5.87 12.57 -9.54
N LEU A 26 6.13 12.60 -8.23
CA LEU A 26 5.45 11.74 -7.26
C LEU A 26 3.95 12.06 -7.21
N SER A 27 3.59 13.34 -7.14
CA SER A 27 2.20 13.79 -7.05
C SER A 27 1.37 13.41 -8.28
N VAL A 28 1.96 13.43 -9.48
CA VAL A 28 1.30 13.00 -10.73
C VAL A 28 1.46 11.50 -11.03
N LYS A 29 1.99 10.71 -10.09
CA LYS A 29 2.22 9.26 -10.20
C LYS A 29 3.09 8.85 -11.40
N LYS A 30 4.12 9.62 -11.70
CA LYS A 30 5.13 9.32 -12.72
C LYS A 30 6.46 8.87 -12.12
N MET A 31 6.63 8.97 -10.81
CA MET A 31 7.78 8.51 -10.04
C MET A 31 7.28 7.71 -8.84
N THR A 32 7.96 6.61 -8.51
CA THR A 32 7.66 5.83 -7.29
C THR A 32 8.18 6.57 -6.05
N ALA A 33 7.59 6.28 -4.90
CA ALA A 33 7.97 6.95 -3.65
C ALA A 33 9.43 6.69 -3.27
N ASP A 34 9.99 5.51 -3.58
CA ASP A 34 11.39 5.18 -3.29
C ASP A 34 12.36 6.09 -4.04
N PHE A 35 12.14 6.27 -5.34
CA PHE A 35 12.97 7.21 -6.11
C PHE A 35 12.76 8.65 -5.65
N ALA A 36 11.54 9.05 -5.32
CA ALA A 36 11.28 10.38 -4.78
C ALA A 36 12.05 10.64 -3.49
N VAL A 37 12.08 9.71 -2.54
CA VAL A 37 12.87 9.81 -1.30
C VAL A 37 14.36 10.02 -1.60
N ILE A 38 14.93 9.25 -2.53
CA ILE A 38 16.35 9.37 -2.91
C ILE A 38 16.63 10.77 -3.45
N TRP A 39 15.78 11.29 -4.34
CA TRP A 39 15.95 12.60 -4.95
C TRP A 39 15.69 13.75 -3.96
N GLU A 40 14.76 13.59 -3.01
CA GLU A 40 14.56 14.55 -1.93
C GLU A 40 15.79 14.63 -1.00
N ILE A 41 16.39 13.51 -0.64
CA ILE A 41 17.63 13.48 0.15
C ILE A 41 18.77 14.18 -0.62
N LEU A 42 18.92 13.90 -1.90
CA LEU A 42 19.93 14.58 -2.73
C LEU A 42 19.65 16.08 -2.83
N GLY A 43 18.40 16.49 -3.01
CA GLY A 43 17.97 17.88 -3.03
C GLY A 43 18.33 18.63 -1.74
N VAL A 44 18.04 18.00 -0.58
CA VAL A 44 18.41 18.54 0.74
C VAL A 44 19.92 18.67 0.90
N LEU A 45 20.71 17.66 0.47
CA LEU A 45 22.18 17.71 0.51
C LEU A 45 22.72 18.86 -0.35
N LEU A 46 22.24 19.04 -1.57
CA LEU A 46 22.63 20.15 -2.45
C LEU A 46 22.28 21.51 -1.83
N LEU A 47 21.10 21.62 -1.23
CA LEU A 47 20.65 22.82 -0.54
C LEU A 47 21.56 23.14 0.66
N MET A 48 21.92 22.15 1.47
CA MET A 48 22.81 22.31 2.63
C MET A 48 24.22 22.76 2.18
N ILE A 49 24.80 22.14 1.15
CA ILE A 49 26.12 22.51 0.61
C ILE A 49 26.09 23.96 0.08
N GLY A 50 25.02 24.35 -0.61
CA GLY A 50 24.86 25.71 -1.13
C GLY A 50 24.60 26.75 -0.03
N ALA A 51 23.78 26.45 0.96
CA ALA A 51 23.38 27.38 2.03
C ALA A 51 24.50 27.59 3.06
N VAL A 52 25.27 26.56 3.44
CA VAL A 52 26.27 26.60 4.50
C VAL A 52 27.66 26.95 3.92
N PRO A 53 28.23 28.12 4.22
CA PRO A 53 29.51 28.58 3.65
C PRO A 53 30.69 27.60 3.88
N GLY A 54 30.75 26.95 5.04
CA GLY A 54 31.80 25.99 5.37
C GLY A 54 31.80 24.72 4.53
N LEU A 55 30.63 24.29 4.05
CA LEU A 55 30.48 23.07 3.25
C LEU A 55 30.79 23.31 1.76
N SER A 56 30.69 24.56 1.27
CA SER A 56 30.95 24.89 -0.12
C SER A 56 32.41 25.17 -0.46
N GLY A 57 33.32 25.19 0.54
CA GLY A 57 34.72 25.54 0.32
C GLY A 57 35.47 24.62 -0.64
N TRP A 58 35.18 23.31 -0.62
CA TRP A 58 35.77 22.35 -1.52
C TRP A 58 35.32 22.56 -3.02
N THR A 59 34.02 22.93 -3.22
CA THR A 59 33.50 23.19 -4.57
C THR A 59 34.15 24.44 -5.21
N GLN A 60 34.47 25.45 -4.38
CA GLN A 60 35.18 26.64 -4.82
C GLN A 60 36.60 26.31 -5.30
N ASN A 61 37.28 25.40 -4.62
CA ASN A 61 38.61 24.93 -5.00
C ASN A 61 38.58 24.15 -6.34
N LEU A 62 37.54 23.37 -6.63
CA LEU A 62 37.34 22.67 -7.89
C LEU A 62 37.20 23.68 -9.07
N PHE A 63 36.40 24.74 -8.89
CA PHE A 63 36.25 25.77 -9.89
C PHE A 63 37.54 26.55 -10.12
N ALA A 64 38.28 26.87 -9.06
CA ALA A 64 39.56 27.59 -9.14
C ALA A 64 40.66 26.81 -9.89
N ARG A 65 40.58 25.46 -9.88
CA ARG A 65 41.53 24.58 -10.60
C ARG A 65 41.20 24.35 -12.07
N GLY A 66 40.14 24.95 -12.60
CA GLY A 66 39.74 24.78 -14.01
C GLY A 66 38.99 23.45 -14.29
N GLU A 67 38.55 22.73 -13.25
CA GLU A 67 37.87 21.45 -13.36
C GLU A 67 36.37 21.60 -13.72
N GLN A 68 36.01 22.66 -14.44
CA GLN A 68 34.63 22.98 -14.85
C GLN A 68 34.02 21.85 -15.69
N LEU A 69 34.82 21.20 -16.53
CA LEU A 69 34.36 20.08 -17.35
C LEU A 69 33.90 18.89 -16.50
N VAL A 70 34.60 18.58 -15.40
CA VAL A 70 34.23 17.49 -14.47
C VAL A 70 32.90 17.78 -13.81
N ILE A 71 32.66 19.03 -13.40
CA ILE A 71 31.41 19.48 -12.82
C ILE A 71 30.25 19.37 -13.82
N CYS A 72 30.45 19.79 -15.06
CA CYS A 72 29.45 19.66 -16.11
C CYS A 72 29.12 18.20 -16.43
N ILE A 73 30.12 17.32 -16.49
CA ILE A 73 29.92 15.88 -16.69
C ILE A 73 29.17 15.28 -15.50
N GLY A 74 29.53 15.65 -14.26
CA GLY A 74 28.82 15.21 -13.05
C GLY A 74 27.36 15.64 -13.03
N ALA A 75 27.09 16.91 -13.36
CA ALA A 75 25.71 17.43 -13.43
C ALA A 75 24.90 16.74 -14.54
N ALA A 76 25.47 16.51 -15.71
CA ALA A 76 24.83 15.74 -16.77
C ALA A 76 24.55 14.30 -16.36
N GLY A 77 25.49 13.67 -15.64
CA GLY A 77 25.30 12.33 -15.09
C GLY A 77 24.12 12.25 -14.08
N VAL A 78 24.04 13.20 -13.15
CA VAL A 78 22.92 13.32 -12.20
C VAL A 78 21.60 13.53 -12.93
N PHE A 79 21.55 14.41 -13.92
CA PHE A 79 20.37 14.64 -14.74
C PHE A 79 19.93 13.37 -15.49
N PHE A 80 20.89 12.64 -16.07
CA PHE A 80 20.62 11.38 -16.75
C PHE A 80 20.06 10.32 -15.78
N CYS A 81 20.64 10.19 -14.57
CA CYS A 81 20.12 9.32 -13.52
C CYS A 81 18.69 9.69 -13.12
N TYR A 82 18.37 10.99 -13.09
CA TYR A 82 17.02 11.46 -12.80
C TYR A 82 16.01 11.01 -13.87
N LEU A 83 16.35 11.22 -15.15
CA LEU A 83 15.51 10.76 -16.26
C LEU A 83 15.35 9.23 -16.27
N PHE A 84 16.43 8.51 -15.98
CA PHE A 84 16.42 7.05 -15.86
C PHE A 84 15.50 6.58 -14.72
N SER A 85 15.51 7.25 -13.57
CA SER A 85 14.61 6.97 -12.46
C SER A 85 13.14 7.15 -12.84
N LEU A 86 12.80 8.17 -13.64
CA LEU A 86 11.45 8.36 -14.16
C LEU A 86 11.03 7.24 -15.11
N LEU A 87 11.93 6.84 -16.01
CA LEU A 87 11.66 5.75 -16.94
C LEU A 87 11.47 4.43 -16.19
N LEU A 88 12.37 4.13 -15.26
CA LEU A 88 12.34 2.91 -14.47
C LEU A 88 11.06 2.86 -13.59
N SER A 89 10.67 3.98 -12.97
CA SER A 89 9.42 4.08 -12.22
C SER A 89 8.20 3.70 -13.08
N ARG A 90 8.14 4.21 -14.31
CA ARG A 90 7.05 3.89 -15.25
C ARG A 90 7.04 2.42 -15.65
N LEU A 91 8.22 1.84 -15.90
CA LEU A 91 8.35 0.44 -16.26
C LEU A 91 7.92 -0.46 -15.10
N LEU A 92 8.35 -0.16 -13.87
CA LEU A 92 7.95 -0.90 -12.68
C LEU A 92 6.43 -0.87 -12.47
N MET A 93 5.81 0.30 -12.54
CA MET A 93 4.36 0.42 -12.38
C MET A 93 3.59 -0.37 -13.44
N LYS A 94 4.00 -0.29 -14.72
CA LYS A 94 3.37 -1.07 -15.79
C LYS A 94 3.60 -2.57 -15.65
N ASN A 95 4.79 -2.97 -15.19
CA ASN A 95 5.10 -4.37 -14.97
C ASN A 95 4.24 -4.97 -13.86
N HIS A 96 4.01 -4.23 -12.76
CA HIS A 96 3.08 -4.66 -11.70
C HIS A 96 1.65 -4.84 -12.23
N GLU A 97 1.15 -3.90 -13.02
CA GLU A 97 -0.19 -4.03 -13.61
C GLU A 97 -0.30 -5.25 -14.52
N LEU A 98 0.69 -5.44 -15.39
CA LEU A 98 0.71 -6.60 -16.29
C LEU A 98 0.78 -7.92 -15.52
N ALA A 99 1.61 -8.00 -14.48
CA ALA A 99 1.72 -9.19 -13.66
C ALA A 99 0.41 -9.54 -12.94
N ILE A 100 -0.31 -8.54 -12.42
CA ILE A 100 -1.64 -8.71 -11.82
C ILE A 100 -2.62 -9.29 -12.86
N GLU A 101 -2.66 -8.74 -14.08
CA GLU A 101 -3.54 -9.27 -15.13
C GLU A 101 -3.17 -10.69 -15.56
N VAL A 102 -1.87 -10.98 -15.67
CA VAL A 102 -1.38 -12.35 -15.97
C VAL A 102 -1.79 -13.33 -14.88
N SER A 103 -1.63 -12.99 -13.60
CA SER A 103 -2.03 -13.86 -12.48
C SER A 103 -3.55 -14.14 -12.51
N MET A 104 -4.37 -13.13 -12.86
CA MET A 104 -5.81 -13.32 -13.04
C MET A 104 -6.14 -14.28 -14.19
N LEU A 105 -5.50 -14.10 -15.34
CA LEU A 105 -5.73 -14.95 -16.53
C LEU A 105 -5.27 -16.40 -16.30
N LEU A 106 -4.16 -16.61 -15.60
CA LEU A 106 -3.69 -17.95 -15.25
C LEU A 106 -4.70 -18.67 -14.34
N ARG A 107 -5.28 -17.94 -13.39
CA ARG A 107 -6.33 -18.49 -12.53
C ARG A 107 -7.59 -18.86 -13.31
N GLU A 108 -8.04 -18.00 -14.21
CA GLU A 108 -9.22 -18.28 -15.07
C GLU A 108 -9.01 -19.55 -15.91
N LYS A 109 -7.85 -19.69 -16.58
CA LYS A 109 -7.52 -20.90 -17.35
C LYS A 109 -7.43 -22.14 -16.47
N GLY A 110 -6.85 -22.03 -15.26
CA GLY A 110 -6.78 -23.14 -14.31
C GLY A 110 -8.18 -23.56 -13.82
N ALA A 111 -9.08 -22.61 -13.60
CA ALA A 111 -10.47 -22.88 -13.24
C ALA A 111 -11.22 -23.60 -14.38
N ASP A 112 -11.07 -23.13 -15.62
CA ASP A 112 -11.68 -23.77 -16.80
C ASP A 112 -11.21 -25.23 -16.97
N HIS A 113 -9.92 -25.51 -16.77
CA HIS A 113 -9.38 -26.87 -16.82
C HIS A 113 -9.88 -27.77 -15.70
N GLN A 114 -10.02 -27.25 -14.48
CA GLN A 114 -10.58 -28.00 -13.36
C GLN A 114 -12.08 -28.25 -13.56
N GLU A 115 -12.82 -27.29 -14.07
CA GLU A 115 -14.24 -27.44 -14.37
C GLU A 115 -14.48 -28.41 -15.52
N GLN A 116 -13.62 -28.39 -16.55
CA GLN A 116 -13.65 -29.36 -17.65
C GLN A 116 -13.35 -30.78 -17.18
N LYS A 117 -12.32 -30.99 -16.33
CA LYS A 117 -12.06 -32.27 -15.68
C LYS A 117 -13.21 -32.74 -14.78
N ARG A 118 -13.86 -31.81 -14.08
CA ARG A 118 -15.01 -32.10 -13.23
C ARG A 118 -16.25 -32.48 -14.03
N ARG A 119 -16.50 -31.83 -15.20
CA ARG A 119 -17.57 -32.19 -16.13
C ARG A 119 -17.34 -33.55 -16.80
N GLU A 120 -16.10 -33.92 -17.02
CA GLU A 120 -15.74 -35.26 -17.55
C GLU A 120 -15.88 -36.38 -16.49
N SER A 121 -15.80 -36.06 -15.19
CA SER A 121 -15.79 -37.05 -14.11
C SER A 121 -17.10 -37.22 -13.37
N VAL A 122 -18.09 -36.34 -13.51
CA VAL A 122 -19.33 -36.42 -12.72
C VAL A 122 -20.55 -35.95 -13.52
N TRP A 123 -21.40 -36.90 -13.89
CA TRP A 123 -22.82 -36.70 -14.18
C TRP A 123 -23.60 -36.51 -12.85
N GLN A 124 -23.31 -35.44 -12.09
CA GLN A 124 -24.10 -35.05 -10.91
C GLN A 124 -24.33 -33.55 -10.96
N GLU A 125 -25.62 -33.18 -10.89
CA GLU A 125 -26.10 -31.80 -10.74
C GLU A 125 -25.35 -31.11 -9.60
N THR A 126 -24.36 -30.30 -9.95
CA THR A 126 -23.81 -29.32 -9.03
C THR A 126 -24.78 -28.15 -9.03
N VAL A 127 -25.65 -28.09 -8.03
CA VAL A 127 -26.34 -26.85 -7.66
C VAL A 127 -25.24 -25.81 -7.47
N GLU A 128 -25.18 -24.83 -8.36
CA GLU A 128 -24.32 -23.64 -8.18
C GLU A 128 -24.74 -23.02 -6.84
N GLN A 129 -23.90 -23.14 -5.83
CA GLN A 129 -24.14 -22.42 -4.58
C GLN A 129 -24.16 -20.92 -4.90
N PRO A 130 -25.19 -20.20 -4.48
CA PRO A 130 -25.26 -18.76 -4.75
C PRO A 130 -24.01 -18.09 -4.16
N ARG A 131 -23.33 -17.30 -4.97
CA ARG A 131 -22.15 -16.53 -4.54
C ARG A 131 -22.53 -15.67 -3.34
N LYS A 132 -21.65 -15.67 -2.34
CA LYS A 132 -21.82 -14.86 -1.14
C LYS A 132 -21.57 -13.39 -1.45
N GLU A 133 -22.12 -12.50 -0.65
CA GLU A 133 -21.92 -11.06 -0.84
C GLU A 133 -20.55 -10.58 -0.37
N LEU A 134 -19.94 -11.31 0.57
CA LEU A 134 -18.67 -10.95 1.23
C LEU A 134 -17.52 -11.82 0.72
N LEU A 135 -16.40 -11.17 0.42
CA LEU A 135 -15.10 -11.80 0.16
C LEU A 135 -14.10 -11.41 1.23
N ILE A 136 -13.43 -12.38 1.83
CA ILE A 136 -12.28 -12.15 2.72
C ILE A 136 -11.02 -12.34 1.91
N ILE A 137 -10.13 -11.33 1.89
CA ILE A 137 -8.87 -11.33 1.15
C ILE A 137 -7.71 -11.44 2.14
N LEU A 138 -6.85 -12.44 1.93
CA LEU A 138 -5.61 -12.65 2.67
C LEU A 138 -4.41 -12.56 1.72
N PRO A 139 -3.61 -11.48 1.78
CA PRO A 139 -2.29 -11.47 1.17
C PRO A 139 -1.34 -12.37 1.96
N VAL A 140 -0.67 -13.29 1.29
CA VAL A 140 0.21 -14.30 1.89
C VAL A 140 1.58 -14.23 1.25
N ARG A 141 2.64 -14.14 2.05
CA ARG A 141 4.02 -14.26 1.59
C ARG A 141 4.90 -14.84 2.68
N ASN A 142 5.34 -16.09 2.50
CA ASN A 142 6.20 -16.82 3.44
C ASN A 142 5.60 -16.87 4.87
N GLU A 143 4.37 -17.32 4.98
CA GLU A 143 3.62 -17.42 6.24
C GLU A 143 3.26 -18.89 6.58
N GLU A 144 4.10 -19.88 6.18
CA GLU A 144 3.85 -21.32 6.43
C GLU A 144 3.55 -21.64 7.90
N LYS A 145 4.13 -20.86 8.83
CA LYS A 145 3.97 -21.07 10.27
C LYS A 145 2.65 -20.53 10.84
N ASN A 146 2.02 -19.60 10.13
CA ASN A 146 0.86 -18.86 10.61
C ASN A 146 -0.40 -19.16 9.79
N ILE A 147 -0.27 -19.32 8.47
CA ILE A 147 -1.42 -19.37 7.55
C ILE A 147 -2.38 -20.52 7.85
N GLY A 148 -1.88 -21.69 8.24
CA GLY A 148 -2.72 -22.84 8.62
C GLY A 148 -3.66 -22.51 9.77
N LYS A 149 -3.14 -21.89 10.86
CA LYS A 149 -3.94 -21.49 12.01
C LYS A 149 -4.98 -20.41 11.67
N VAL A 150 -4.61 -19.47 10.78
CA VAL A 150 -5.52 -18.42 10.32
C VAL A 150 -6.64 -19.01 9.49
N LEU A 151 -6.33 -19.92 8.57
CA LEU A 151 -7.33 -20.59 7.73
C LEU A 151 -8.23 -21.54 8.53
N GLU A 152 -7.69 -22.24 9.53
CA GLU A 152 -8.49 -23.07 10.44
C GLU A 152 -9.57 -22.25 11.15
N GLN A 153 -9.26 -21.05 11.62
CA GLN A 153 -10.22 -20.15 12.24
C GLN A 153 -11.21 -19.55 11.22
N LEU A 154 -10.74 -19.17 10.03
CA LEU A 154 -11.57 -18.57 8.98
C LEU A 154 -12.51 -19.57 8.32
N CYS A 155 -12.12 -20.83 8.24
CA CYS A 155 -12.94 -21.89 7.65
C CYS A 155 -13.97 -22.50 8.62
N CYS A 156 -14.30 -21.78 9.70
CA CYS A 156 -15.42 -22.19 10.57
C CYS A 156 -16.77 -22.03 9.85
N PRO A 157 -17.78 -22.85 10.17
CA PRO A 157 -19.09 -22.82 9.50
C PRO A 157 -19.73 -21.42 9.47
N GLU A 158 -19.64 -20.66 10.56
CA GLU A 158 -20.25 -19.35 10.69
C GLU A 158 -19.70 -18.33 9.67
N ILE A 159 -18.42 -18.40 9.36
CA ILE A 159 -17.78 -17.54 8.34
C ILE A 159 -18.04 -18.10 6.96
N LEU A 160 -17.89 -19.40 6.77
CA LEU A 160 -18.11 -20.03 5.47
C LEU A 160 -19.57 -19.94 4.98
N GLU A 161 -20.55 -19.72 5.85
CA GLU A 161 -21.93 -19.43 5.44
C GLU A 161 -22.07 -18.03 4.84
N THR A 162 -21.27 -17.07 5.27
CA THR A 162 -21.45 -15.65 4.94
C THR A 162 -20.41 -15.10 3.98
N ALA A 163 -19.21 -15.67 3.93
CA ALA A 163 -18.07 -15.17 3.18
C ALA A 163 -17.37 -16.25 2.37
N ASP A 164 -16.87 -15.87 1.19
CA ASP A 164 -15.85 -16.62 0.47
C ASP A 164 -14.47 -16.15 0.90
N ILE A 165 -13.47 -17.04 0.85
CA ILE A 165 -12.08 -16.75 1.26
C ILE A 165 -11.19 -16.78 0.02
N LEU A 166 -10.36 -15.75 -0.14
CA LEU A 166 -9.39 -15.61 -1.22
C LEU A 166 -7.99 -15.38 -0.64
N CYS A 167 -7.10 -16.33 -0.83
CA CYS A 167 -5.68 -16.19 -0.53
C CYS A 167 -4.92 -15.72 -1.77
N ILE A 168 -4.20 -14.61 -1.67
CA ILE A 168 -3.29 -14.12 -2.70
C ILE A 168 -1.87 -14.47 -2.27
N ASN A 169 -1.35 -15.57 -2.81
CA ASN A 169 0.02 -16.00 -2.58
C ASN A 169 0.99 -15.15 -3.43
N ASP A 170 1.71 -14.25 -2.79
CA ASP A 170 2.65 -13.34 -3.45
C ASP A 170 4.01 -14.01 -3.72
N ALA A 171 3.98 -15.13 -4.45
CA ALA A 171 5.13 -15.97 -4.79
C ALA A 171 5.92 -16.37 -3.53
N SER A 172 5.28 -17.02 -2.58
CA SER A 172 5.95 -17.62 -1.43
C SER A 172 6.96 -18.66 -1.86
N SER A 173 8.06 -18.76 -1.13
CA SER A 173 9.14 -19.73 -1.35
C SER A 173 9.21 -20.80 -0.26
N ASP A 174 8.25 -20.80 0.65
CA ASP A 174 8.07 -21.77 1.75
C ASP A 174 6.85 -22.67 1.48
N GLY A 175 6.43 -23.46 2.46
CA GLY A 175 5.27 -24.36 2.37
C GLY A 175 3.90 -23.67 2.45
N SER A 176 3.81 -22.35 2.29
CA SER A 176 2.52 -21.62 2.38
C SER A 176 1.52 -22.06 1.31
N GLU A 177 1.96 -22.34 0.09
CA GLU A 177 1.10 -22.74 -1.04
C GLU A 177 0.40 -24.08 -0.76
N GLU A 178 1.16 -25.09 -0.36
CA GLU A 178 0.64 -26.41 -0.06
C GLU A 178 -0.33 -26.42 1.11
N ILE A 179 -0.06 -25.56 2.12
CA ILE A 179 -0.97 -25.42 3.27
C ILE A 179 -2.30 -24.82 2.82
N ILE A 180 -2.29 -23.78 2.00
CA ILE A 180 -3.51 -23.11 1.53
C ILE A 180 -4.38 -24.09 0.71
N ASP A 181 -3.76 -24.94 -0.13
CA ASP A 181 -4.47 -25.91 -0.96
C ASP A 181 -5.25 -26.96 -0.14
N GLY A 182 -4.90 -27.13 1.14
CA GLY A 182 -5.63 -27.99 2.07
C GLY A 182 -6.94 -27.41 2.62
N TYR A 183 -7.30 -26.16 2.31
CA TYR A 183 -8.47 -25.48 2.85
C TYR A 183 -9.51 -25.11 1.77
N PRO A 184 -10.79 -24.98 2.11
CA PRO A 184 -11.87 -24.63 1.18
C PRO A 184 -11.84 -23.12 0.84
N CYS A 185 -10.77 -22.67 0.24
CA CYS A 185 -10.56 -21.27 -0.17
C CYS A 185 -10.07 -21.19 -1.61
N VAL A 186 -10.24 -20.04 -2.24
CA VAL A 186 -9.65 -19.76 -3.55
C VAL A 186 -8.22 -19.31 -3.36
N GLN A 187 -7.27 -19.87 -4.10
CA GLN A 187 -5.89 -19.40 -4.14
C GLN A 187 -5.57 -18.79 -5.50
N ILE A 188 -4.91 -17.64 -5.49
CA ILE A 188 -4.26 -17.05 -6.67
C ILE A 188 -2.78 -16.86 -6.33
N VAL A 189 -1.91 -17.44 -7.19
CA VAL A 189 -0.46 -17.32 -7.03
C VAL A 189 0.06 -16.24 -7.98
N ASN A 190 0.78 -15.26 -7.46
CA ASN A 190 1.46 -14.27 -8.27
C ASN A 190 2.65 -14.87 -9.00
N VAL A 191 2.93 -14.41 -10.22
CA VAL A 191 4.04 -14.88 -11.06
C VAL A 191 5.40 -14.64 -10.39
N TYR A 192 5.51 -13.54 -9.62
CA TYR A 192 6.64 -13.19 -8.76
C TYR A 192 6.15 -12.28 -7.63
N GLY A 193 6.98 -12.05 -6.61
CA GLY A 193 6.61 -11.19 -5.48
C GLY A 193 6.36 -9.75 -5.90
N LEU A 194 5.10 -9.34 -5.92
CA LEU A 194 4.64 -8.02 -6.33
C LEU A 194 4.55 -7.04 -5.16
N GLY A 195 4.54 -7.54 -3.95
CA GLY A 195 4.38 -6.78 -2.71
C GLY A 195 2.94 -6.74 -2.20
N TYR A 196 2.82 -6.39 -0.93
CA TYR A 196 1.58 -6.42 -0.15
C TYR A 196 0.41 -5.66 -0.82
N GLY A 197 0.65 -4.41 -1.24
CA GLY A 197 -0.39 -3.61 -1.88
C GLY A 197 -0.83 -4.17 -3.21
N SER A 198 0.09 -4.73 -4.02
CA SER A 198 -0.25 -5.38 -5.29
C SER A 198 -1.08 -6.64 -5.08
N ALA A 199 -0.77 -7.43 -4.04
CA ALA A 199 -1.57 -8.60 -3.68
C ALA A 199 -3.00 -8.20 -3.30
N LEU A 200 -3.17 -7.18 -2.46
CA LEU A 200 -4.49 -6.64 -2.14
C LEU A 200 -5.23 -6.13 -3.39
N GLN A 201 -4.55 -5.37 -4.27
CA GLN A 201 -5.16 -4.86 -5.49
C GLN A 201 -5.64 -5.98 -6.41
N LEU A 202 -4.89 -7.08 -6.52
CA LEU A 202 -5.32 -8.29 -7.22
C LEU A 202 -6.62 -8.84 -6.62
N GLY A 203 -6.71 -8.93 -5.29
CA GLY A 203 -7.91 -9.34 -4.58
C GLY A 203 -9.11 -8.43 -4.85
N TYR A 204 -8.93 -7.11 -4.91
CA TYR A 204 -9.99 -6.18 -5.26
C TYR A 204 -10.44 -6.33 -6.72
N LYS A 205 -9.52 -6.55 -7.66
CA LYS A 205 -9.86 -6.85 -9.05
C LYS A 205 -10.67 -8.13 -9.16
N TYR A 206 -10.29 -9.17 -8.40
CA TYR A 206 -11.05 -10.42 -8.30
C TYR A 206 -12.47 -10.17 -7.75
N ALA A 207 -12.60 -9.37 -6.68
CA ALA A 207 -13.89 -9.02 -6.10
C ALA A 207 -14.80 -8.28 -7.10
N VAL A 208 -14.26 -7.32 -7.87
CA VAL A 208 -15.00 -6.60 -8.92
C VAL A 208 -15.47 -7.56 -10.02
N ARG A 209 -14.57 -8.39 -10.56
CA ARG A 209 -14.90 -9.36 -11.62
C ARG A 209 -15.99 -10.34 -11.19
N ASN A 210 -15.93 -10.76 -9.94
CA ASN A 210 -16.86 -11.73 -9.38
C ASN A 210 -18.10 -11.11 -8.70
N LYS A 211 -18.28 -9.78 -8.80
CA LYS A 211 -19.46 -9.02 -8.36
C LYS A 211 -19.77 -9.12 -6.86
N TYR A 212 -18.74 -9.25 -6.02
CA TYR A 212 -18.92 -9.15 -4.58
C TYR A 212 -19.41 -7.75 -4.18
N GLN A 213 -20.16 -7.67 -3.09
CA GLN A 213 -20.69 -6.40 -2.57
C GLN A 213 -19.77 -5.82 -1.49
N TYR A 214 -19.10 -6.69 -0.74
CA TYR A 214 -18.24 -6.34 0.37
C TYR A 214 -16.94 -7.12 0.30
N VAL A 215 -15.88 -6.48 0.77
CA VAL A 215 -14.55 -7.09 0.95
C VAL A 215 -14.09 -6.83 2.37
N ILE A 216 -13.50 -7.82 3.03
CA ILE A 216 -12.70 -7.62 4.24
C ILE A 216 -11.29 -8.09 3.91
N GLN A 217 -10.31 -7.19 4.03
CA GLN A 217 -8.89 -7.55 3.96
C GLN A 217 -8.37 -7.85 5.36
N MET A 218 -7.52 -8.86 5.49
CA MET A 218 -6.92 -9.29 6.74
C MET A 218 -5.54 -9.87 6.50
N ASP A 219 -4.57 -9.56 7.38
CA ASP A 219 -3.22 -10.10 7.26
C ASP A 219 -3.16 -11.59 7.64
N ALA A 220 -2.27 -12.34 7.01
CA ALA A 220 -2.11 -13.79 7.20
C ALA A 220 -1.16 -14.16 8.35
N ASP A 221 -0.65 -13.18 9.12
CA ASP A 221 0.37 -13.37 10.15
C ASP A 221 -0.18 -13.76 11.54
N GLY A 222 -1.51 -13.91 11.64
CA GLY A 222 -2.20 -14.30 12.86
C GLY A 222 -2.37 -13.19 13.91
N GLN A 223 -2.05 -11.93 13.58
CA GLN A 223 -2.27 -10.81 14.51
C GLN A 223 -3.74 -10.39 14.60
N HIS A 224 -4.50 -10.54 13.53
CA HIS A 224 -5.92 -10.18 13.49
C HIS A 224 -6.80 -11.34 13.95
N ASP A 225 -7.65 -11.10 14.95
CA ASP A 225 -8.62 -12.08 15.39
C ASP A 225 -9.81 -12.15 14.42
N VAL A 226 -10.23 -13.36 14.10
CA VAL A 226 -11.34 -13.63 13.19
C VAL A 226 -12.67 -13.11 13.72
N CYS A 227 -12.84 -12.98 15.04
CA CYS A 227 -14.02 -12.40 15.67
C CYS A 227 -14.34 -10.95 15.24
N ASN A 228 -13.35 -10.23 14.67
CA ASN A 228 -13.58 -8.89 14.11
C ASN A 228 -14.45 -8.91 12.85
N ILE A 229 -14.43 -9.99 12.07
CA ILE A 229 -15.09 -10.08 10.76
C ILE A 229 -16.61 -9.82 10.85
N PRO A 230 -17.37 -10.50 11.71
CA PRO A 230 -18.81 -10.24 11.82
C PRO A 230 -19.15 -8.82 12.24
N MET A 231 -18.31 -8.18 13.06
CA MET A 231 -18.50 -6.80 13.50
C MET A 231 -18.26 -5.81 12.35
N ILE A 232 -17.16 -5.99 11.60
CA ILE A 232 -16.84 -5.17 10.42
C ILE A 232 -17.95 -5.31 9.38
N TYR A 233 -18.37 -6.54 9.07
CA TYR A 233 -19.41 -6.81 8.08
C TYR A 233 -20.76 -6.18 8.47
N ARG A 234 -21.19 -6.33 9.74
CA ARG A 234 -22.40 -5.65 10.23
C ARG A 234 -22.29 -4.14 10.12
N LYS A 235 -21.12 -3.56 10.43
CA LYS A 235 -20.92 -2.10 10.35
C LYS A 235 -20.96 -1.61 8.90
N LEU A 236 -20.42 -2.37 7.93
CA LEU A 236 -20.52 -2.05 6.50
C LEU A 236 -21.97 -2.01 6.00
N LYS A 237 -22.85 -2.82 6.57
CA LYS A 237 -24.30 -2.89 6.20
C LYS A 237 -25.16 -1.94 7.02
N ALA A 238 -24.64 -1.38 8.10
CA ALA A 238 -25.40 -0.50 8.98
C ALA A 238 -25.42 0.93 8.44
N SER A 239 -26.62 1.43 8.15
CA SER A 239 -26.79 2.83 7.79
C SER A 239 -26.52 3.75 9.00
N ASP A 240 -25.83 4.86 8.75
CA ASP A 240 -25.68 5.95 9.72
C ASP A 240 -26.99 6.75 9.85
N THR A 241 -26.99 7.78 10.72
CA THR A 241 -28.12 8.70 10.94
C THR A 241 -28.64 9.35 9.66
N ASP A 242 -27.79 9.47 8.64
CA ASP A 242 -28.11 10.03 7.33
C ASP A 242 -28.67 8.98 6.35
N GLY A 243 -28.90 7.74 6.79
CA GLY A 243 -29.44 6.65 5.98
C GLY A 243 -28.44 5.99 5.02
N GLU A 244 -27.16 6.36 5.08
CA GLU A 244 -26.13 5.81 4.18
C GLU A 244 -25.13 4.93 4.93
N CYS A 245 -24.71 3.84 4.27
CA CYS A 245 -23.70 2.92 4.81
C CYS A 245 -22.29 3.48 4.63
N PRO A 246 -21.32 3.11 5.50
CA PRO A 246 -19.93 3.47 5.31
C PRO A 246 -19.33 2.75 4.09
N ASP A 247 -18.47 3.46 3.35
CA ASP A 247 -17.69 2.87 2.26
C ASP A 247 -16.51 2.04 2.80
N ILE A 248 -15.96 2.45 3.96
CA ILE A 248 -14.78 1.84 4.59
C ILE A 248 -14.98 1.75 6.10
N VAL A 249 -14.69 0.59 6.65
CA VAL A 249 -14.64 0.33 8.10
C VAL A 249 -13.21 -0.06 8.48
N LEU A 250 -12.56 0.74 9.32
CA LEU A 250 -11.23 0.46 9.84
C LEU A 250 -11.34 -0.22 11.20
N ALA A 251 -10.69 -1.37 11.38
CA ALA A 251 -10.60 -2.04 12.68
C ALA A 251 -9.41 -1.43 13.45
N SER A 252 -9.71 -0.57 14.40
CA SER A 252 -8.75 0.28 15.11
C SER A 252 -8.19 -0.41 16.36
N ARG A 253 -6.86 -0.35 16.52
CA ARG A 253 -6.14 -0.81 17.72
C ARG A 253 -6.26 0.16 18.89
N PHE A 254 -6.78 1.36 18.65
CA PHE A 254 -6.68 2.49 19.59
C PHE A 254 -8.03 3.06 20.00
N MET A 255 -9.12 2.43 19.61
CA MET A 255 -10.47 2.77 20.10
C MET A 255 -10.71 2.16 21.50
N GLU A 256 -11.64 2.74 22.22
CA GLU A 256 -12.17 2.14 23.44
C GLU A 256 -12.82 0.78 23.12
N GLY A 257 -12.49 -0.25 23.90
CA GLY A 257 -12.91 -1.63 23.63
C GLY A 257 -11.93 -2.44 22.78
N SER A 258 -10.86 -1.84 22.22
CA SER A 258 -9.81 -2.59 21.54
C SER A 258 -8.87 -3.32 22.51
N SER A 259 -8.34 -4.46 22.09
CA SER A 259 -7.32 -5.17 22.88
C SER A 259 -6.04 -4.30 23.00
N ARG A 260 -5.37 -4.37 24.18
CA ARG A 260 -4.13 -3.64 24.40
C ARG A 260 -3.02 -4.18 23.48
N PHE A 261 -2.53 -3.33 22.59
CA PHE A 261 -1.46 -3.66 21.67
C PHE A 261 -0.19 -2.86 22.02
N PRO A 262 0.94 -3.52 22.35
CA PRO A 262 2.18 -2.83 22.70
C PRO A 262 2.78 -2.16 21.46
N VAL A 263 3.05 -0.85 21.55
CA VAL A 263 3.59 -0.05 20.46
C VAL A 263 4.89 0.63 20.89
N SER A 264 5.96 0.51 20.10
CA SER A 264 7.23 1.21 20.34
C SER A 264 7.07 2.73 20.26
N ALA A 265 7.99 3.48 20.90
CA ALA A 265 7.95 4.94 20.90
C ALA A 265 8.01 5.54 19.48
N VAL A 266 8.80 4.95 18.59
CA VAL A 266 8.92 5.36 17.18
C VAL A 266 7.58 5.18 16.44
N LYS A 267 6.93 4.03 16.61
CA LYS A 267 5.60 3.79 16.02
C LYS A 267 4.54 4.74 16.59
N ARG A 268 4.58 5.04 17.90
CA ARG A 268 3.66 6.03 18.50
C ARG A 268 3.81 7.41 17.89
N PHE A 269 5.05 7.86 17.67
CA PHE A 269 5.32 9.13 17.00
C PHE A 269 4.78 9.13 15.57
N ALA A 270 5.00 8.04 14.80
CA ALA A 270 4.47 7.89 13.44
C ALA A 270 2.93 7.99 13.42
N PHE A 271 2.26 7.26 14.29
CA PHE A 271 0.79 7.31 14.39
C PHE A 271 0.27 8.69 14.78
N TRP A 272 0.93 9.36 15.73
CA TRP A 272 0.59 10.72 16.09
C TRP A 272 0.74 11.67 14.89
N LEU A 273 1.84 11.56 14.15
CA LEU A 273 2.10 12.40 12.98
C LEU A 273 1.02 12.20 11.91
N PHE A 274 0.73 10.96 11.54
CA PHE A 274 -0.27 10.65 10.49
C PHE A 274 -1.68 11.06 10.88
N ARG A 275 -2.10 10.83 12.14
CA ARG A 275 -3.38 11.32 12.67
C ARG A 275 -3.47 12.83 12.60
N THR A 276 -2.40 13.52 12.97
CA THR A 276 -2.34 14.99 12.94
C THR A 276 -2.45 15.51 11.51
N MET A 277 -1.72 14.92 10.56
CA MET A 277 -1.80 15.29 9.14
C MET A 277 -3.20 15.06 8.57
N ILE A 278 -3.81 13.92 8.86
CA ILE A 278 -5.19 13.61 8.41
C ILE A 278 -6.16 14.63 9.01
N HIS A 279 -6.07 14.88 10.31
CA HIS A 279 -6.97 15.84 10.97
C HIS A 279 -6.83 17.27 10.44
N MET A 280 -5.60 17.75 10.26
CA MET A 280 -5.35 19.10 9.73
C MET A 280 -5.90 19.31 8.31
N VAL A 281 -5.82 18.27 7.47
CA VAL A 281 -6.20 18.38 6.06
C VAL A 281 -7.68 18.12 5.82
N THR A 282 -8.29 17.18 6.57
CA THR A 282 -9.66 16.69 6.33
C THR A 282 -10.66 17.10 7.41
N GLY A 283 -10.19 17.59 8.58
CA GLY A 283 -11.01 17.84 9.76
C GLY A 283 -11.49 16.55 10.47
N ARG A 284 -11.23 15.36 9.91
CA ARG A 284 -11.65 14.08 10.48
C ARG A 284 -10.62 13.56 11.47
N LYS A 285 -11.09 12.94 12.54
CA LYS A 285 -10.24 12.25 13.52
C LYS A 285 -10.28 10.77 13.19
N ILE A 286 -9.14 10.19 12.85
CA ILE A 286 -8.96 8.76 12.62
C ILE A 286 -8.02 8.24 13.69
N ALA A 287 -8.43 7.24 14.43
CA ALA A 287 -7.64 6.68 15.54
C ALA A 287 -6.56 5.72 15.04
N ASP A 288 -6.78 4.98 13.96
CA ASP A 288 -5.81 4.03 13.40
C ASP A 288 -5.73 4.06 11.87
N PRO A 289 -5.02 5.05 11.30
CA PRO A 289 -4.90 5.17 9.85
C PRO A 289 -3.99 4.12 9.19
N THR A 290 -3.37 3.23 9.98
CA THR A 290 -2.39 2.24 9.49
C THR A 290 -2.82 0.80 9.81
N THR A 291 -4.11 0.56 10.02
CA THR A 291 -4.62 -0.79 10.24
C THR A 291 -4.69 -1.58 8.94
N GLY A 292 -4.17 -2.82 8.93
CA GLY A 292 -4.31 -3.76 7.81
C GLY A 292 -5.70 -4.42 7.75
N LEU A 293 -6.44 -4.44 8.86
CA LEU A 293 -7.77 -5.02 8.91
C LEU A 293 -8.83 -3.98 8.55
N GLN A 294 -9.36 -4.08 7.34
CA GLN A 294 -10.32 -3.13 6.80
C GLN A 294 -11.47 -3.83 6.11
N GLY A 295 -12.68 -3.32 6.32
CA GLY A 295 -13.86 -3.68 5.53
C GLY A 295 -14.15 -2.61 4.48
N LEU A 296 -14.48 -3.03 3.26
CA LEU A 296 -14.67 -2.18 2.10
C LEU A 296 -16.00 -2.50 1.42
N GLY A 297 -16.83 -1.49 1.18
CA GLY A 297 -17.98 -1.59 0.29
C GLY A 297 -17.57 -1.55 -1.19
N SER A 298 -18.47 -1.95 -2.07
CA SER A 298 -18.20 -2.07 -3.52
C SER A 298 -17.65 -0.79 -4.16
N ARG A 299 -18.10 0.38 -3.72
CA ARG A 299 -17.61 1.67 -4.19
C ARG A 299 -16.11 1.86 -3.87
N ALA A 300 -15.68 1.47 -2.65
CA ALA A 300 -14.29 1.65 -2.21
C ALA A 300 -13.34 0.67 -2.88
N PHE A 301 -13.61 -0.64 -2.84
CA PHE A 301 -12.71 -1.60 -3.45
C PHE A 301 -12.70 -1.53 -4.98
N SER A 302 -13.79 -1.13 -5.64
CA SER A 302 -13.79 -0.86 -7.08
C SER A 302 -12.88 0.31 -7.47
N TYR A 303 -12.78 1.33 -6.61
CA TYR A 303 -11.84 2.41 -6.80
C TYR A 303 -10.38 1.93 -6.64
N TYR A 304 -10.11 1.12 -5.61
CA TYR A 304 -8.78 0.54 -5.37
C TYR A 304 -8.35 -0.46 -6.44
N ALA A 305 -9.30 -1.18 -7.04
CA ALA A 305 -9.04 -2.10 -8.14
C ALA A 305 -8.51 -1.43 -9.41
N GLN A 306 -8.78 -0.11 -9.58
CA GLN A 306 -8.33 0.62 -10.76
C GLN A 306 -6.83 0.91 -10.70
N TYR A 307 -6.21 0.87 -11.88
CA TYR A 307 -4.80 1.22 -12.04
C TYR A 307 -4.49 2.62 -11.47
N ASN A 308 -3.35 2.75 -10.82
CA ASN A 308 -2.88 3.97 -10.16
C ASN A 308 -3.73 4.52 -9.01
N ASN A 309 -4.80 3.86 -8.59
CA ASN A 309 -5.61 4.34 -7.48
C ASN A 309 -5.23 3.74 -6.12
N PHE A 310 -4.36 2.74 -6.11
CA PHE A 310 -3.89 2.06 -4.90
C PHE A 310 -2.36 2.05 -4.84
N ASP A 311 -1.77 2.06 -3.66
CA ASP A 311 -0.31 1.94 -3.50
C ASP A 311 0.10 0.47 -3.55
N HIS A 312 1.14 0.17 -4.36
CA HIS A 312 1.58 -1.21 -4.59
C HIS A 312 2.40 -1.80 -3.45
N GLN A 313 2.97 -0.96 -2.58
CA GLN A 313 3.86 -1.43 -1.53
C GLN A 313 3.26 -1.29 -0.13
N TYR A 314 2.85 -0.09 0.27
CA TYR A 314 2.36 0.22 1.61
C TYR A 314 1.10 1.09 1.56
N PRO A 315 -0.08 0.50 1.29
CA PRO A 315 -1.35 1.23 1.24
C PRO A 315 -1.85 1.55 2.67
N ASP A 316 -1.35 2.60 3.25
CA ASP A 316 -1.59 2.97 4.65
C ASP A 316 -2.28 4.34 4.81
N ALA A 317 -1.71 5.24 5.61
CA ALA A 317 -2.27 6.53 5.95
C ALA A 317 -2.53 7.46 4.73
N ASP A 318 -1.75 7.32 3.66
CA ASP A 318 -1.93 8.03 2.41
C ASP A 318 -3.21 7.58 1.68
N MET A 319 -3.55 6.28 1.75
CA MET A 319 -4.79 5.74 1.20
C MET A 319 -6.00 6.21 1.99
N VAL A 320 -5.92 6.21 3.33
CA VAL A 320 -6.96 6.79 4.20
C VAL A 320 -7.16 8.27 3.88
N MET A 321 -6.07 9.04 3.77
CA MET A 321 -6.11 10.45 3.36
C MET A 321 -6.78 10.61 1.99
N GLN A 322 -6.39 9.79 1.00
CA GLN A 322 -6.96 9.81 -0.34
C GLN A 322 -8.47 9.61 -0.32
N MET A 323 -8.96 8.60 0.39
CA MET A 323 -10.38 8.26 0.43
C MET A 323 -11.20 9.35 1.13
N LEU A 324 -10.70 9.92 2.22
CA LEU A 324 -11.33 11.04 2.91
C LEU A 324 -11.46 12.27 1.99
N LEU A 325 -10.40 12.60 1.24
CA LEU A 325 -10.39 13.73 0.30
C LEU A 325 -11.29 13.51 -0.92
N LEU A 326 -11.60 12.26 -1.25
CA LEU A 326 -12.54 11.87 -2.30
C LEU A 326 -13.98 11.70 -1.80
N ASN A 327 -14.25 12.10 -0.55
CA ASN A 327 -15.56 12.03 0.10
C ASN A 327 -16.09 10.59 0.23
N TYR A 328 -15.19 9.61 0.47
CA TYR A 328 -15.62 8.30 0.94
C TYR A 328 -15.95 8.35 2.43
N ARG A 329 -16.96 7.60 2.84
CA ARG A 329 -17.41 7.53 4.23
C ARG A 329 -16.58 6.50 4.98
N LEU A 330 -15.73 6.97 5.89
CA LEU A 330 -14.90 6.12 6.76
C LEU A 330 -15.47 6.14 8.17
N THR A 331 -15.52 4.96 8.77
CA THR A 331 -15.83 4.76 10.19
C THR A 331 -14.81 3.79 10.80
N GLU A 332 -14.72 3.79 12.12
CA GLU A 332 -13.84 2.88 12.86
C GLU A 332 -14.65 2.00 13.80
N VAL A 333 -14.14 0.80 14.04
CA VAL A 333 -14.64 -0.15 15.05
C VAL A 333 -13.46 -0.62 15.90
N PRO A 334 -13.67 -0.97 17.18
CA PRO A 334 -12.60 -1.53 18.00
C PRO A 334 -12.11 -2.87 17.43
N ALA A 335 -10.81 -3.14 17.55
CA ALA A 335 -10.20 -4.38 17.07
C ALA A 335 -9.70 -5.26 18.20
N VAL A 336 -9.93 -6.56 18.09
CA VAL A 336 -9.21 -7.58 18.85
C VAL A 336 -8.00 -8.01 18.06
N MET A 337 -6.81 -7.81 18.64
CA MET A 337 -5.53 -8.17 18.01
C MET A 337 -4.64 -8.92 18.97
N HIS A 338 -3.82 -9.78 18.40
CA HIS A 338 -2.82 -10.58 19.11
C HIS A 338 -1.40 -10.13 18.79
N ALA A 339 -0.48 -10.42 19.71
CA ALA A 339 0.94 -10.27 19.41
C ALA A 339 1.35 -11.31 18.35
N ARG A 340 2.21 -10.93 17.41
CA ARG A 340 2.77 -11.88 16.44
C ARG A 340 3.55 -12.96 17.20
N THR A 341 3.20 -14.21 16.94
CA THR A 341 3.82 -15.35 17.65
C THR A 341 5.10 -15.82 16.97
N GLU A 342 5.19 -15.74 15.64
CA GLU A 342 6.32 -16.21 14.85
C GLU A 342 6.59 -15.33 13.61
N GLY A 343 7.79 -15.45 13.03
CA GLY A 343 8.19 -14.74 11.82
C GLY A 343 8.90 -13.40 12.09
N LYS A 344 9.56 -12.85 11.05
CA LYS A 344 10.22 -11.54 11.10
C LYS A 344 9.21 -10.44 10.71
N SER A 345 9.13 -9.38 11.51
CA SER A 345 8.36 -8.19 11.12
C SER A 345 8.95 -7.59 9.84
N MET A 346 8.11 -7.21 8.88
CA MET A 346 8.51 -6.42 7.71
C MET A 346 9.15 -5.07 8.09
N HIS A 347 9.05 -4.65 9.35
CA HIS A 347 9.59 -3.41 9.88
C HIS A 347 10.80 -3.63 10.79
N SER A 348 11.80 -4.42 10.36
CA SER A 348 13.05 -4.61 11.08
C SER A 348 14.19 -3.75 10.49
N GLY A 349 15.18 -3.36 11.31
CA GLY A 349 16.34 -2.60 10.87
C GLY A 349 16.03 -1.14 10.51
N LEU A 350 16.47 -0.66 9.34
CA LEU A 350 16.25 0.70 8.83
C LEU A 350 14.90 0.89 8.12
N GLU A 351 14.13 -0.16 7.90
CA GLU A 351 12.84 -0.10 7.21
C GLU A 351 11.81 0.85 7.83
N PRO A 352 11.68 0.96 9.18
CA PRO A 352 10.78 1.94 9.77
C PRO A 352 11.12 3.39 9.41
N VAL A 353 12.41 3.71 9.23
CA VAL A 353 12.86 5.06 8.85
C VAL A 353 12.51 5.33 7.38
N SER A 354 12.79 4.37 6.49
CA SER A 354 12.41 4.45 5.07
C SER A 354 10.90 4.61 4.91
N TYR A 355 10.11 3.82 5.64
CA TYR A 355 8.66 3.91 5.68
C TYR A 355 8.17 5.30 6.12
N MET A 356 8.76 5.86 7.19
CA MET A 356 8.42 7.20 7.69
C MET A 356 8.69 8.28 6.65
N LEU A 357 9.88 8.28 6.03
CA LEU A 357 10.25 9.24 4.97
C LEU A 357 9.29 9.14 3.79
N ARG A 358 8.98 7.93 3.39
CA ARG A 358 8.03 7.65 2.30
C ARG A 358 6.64 8.21 2.60
N MET A 359 6.07 7.95 3.79
CA MET A 359 4.76 8.47 4.17
C MET A 359 4.76 9.99 4.30
N CYS A 360 5.85 10.60 4.79
CA CYS A 360 6.01 12.06 4.85
C CYS A 360 5.98 12.72 3.46
N LEU A 361 6.33 12.00 2.39
CA LEU A 361 6.21 12.47 1.01
C LEU A 361 4.88 12.07 0.36
N SER A 362 4.42 10.84 0.55
CA SER A 362 3.21 10.31 -0.09
C SER A 362 1.95 11.03 0.36
N VAL A 363 1.79 11.29 1.66
CA VAL A 363 0.59 11.99 2.19
C VAL A 363 0.44 13.41 1.61
N PRO A 364 1.45 14.30 1.65
CA PRO A 364 1.37 15.60 0.97
C PRO A 364 1.16 15.50 -0.54
N ALA A 365 1.79 14.52 -1.21
CA ALA A 365 1.61 14.31 -2.65
C ALA A 365 0.17 13.94 -3.02
N VAL A 366 -0.48 13.11 -2.21
CA VAL A 366 -1.92 12.80 -2.35
C VAL A 366 -2.76 14.05 -2.16
N VAL A 367 -2.49 14.85 -1.12
CA VAL A 367 -3.21 16.10 -0.86
C VAL A 367 -3.08 17.07 -2.04
N PHE A 368 -1.85 17.27 -2.53
CA PHE A 368 -1.58 18.14 -3.66
C PHE A 368 -2.31 17.65 -4.93
N ARG A 369 -2.22 16.37 -5.22
CA ARG A 369 -2.90 15.75 -6.37
C ARG A 369 -4.41 16.00 -6.35
N ILE A 370 -5.06 15.78 -5.21
CA ILE A 370 -6.53 15.85 -5.13
C ILE A 370 -7.01 17.30 -5.03
N LYS A 371 -6.38 18.11 -4.17
CA LYS A 371 -6.84 19.49 -3.93
C LYS A 371 -6.40 20.49 -5.00
N VAL A 372 -5.25 20.25 -5.66
CA VAL A 372 -4.69 21.19 -6.62
C VAL A 372 -4.87 20.73 -8.06
N LEU A 373 -4.50 19.46 -8.37
CA LEU A 373 -4.50 18.97 -9.75
C LEU A 373 -5.88 18.53 -10.24
N ARG A 374 -6.73 17.92 -9.37
CA ARG A 374 -8.10 17.51 -9.75
C ARG A 374 -9.13 18.64 -9.75
N ARG A 375 -8.82 19.82 -9.25
CA ARG A 375 -9.68 21.01 -9.34
C ARG A 375 -9.62 21.71 -10.71
N ARG A 376 -8.83 21.17 -11.64
CA ARG A 376 -8.78 21.56 -13.05
C ARG A 376 -9.36 20.44 -13.92
#